data_5217c036a05dbc19bc0cf57b4b8582c1
#
_entry.id   5217c036a05dbc19bc0cf57b4b8582c1
#
_cell.length_a   1.000
_cell.length_b   1.000
_cell.length_c   1.000
_cell.angle_alpha   90.00
_cell.angle_beta   90.00
_cell.angle_gamma   90.00
#
_symmetry.space_group_name_H-M   'P 1'
#
loop_
_entity.id
_entity.type
_entity.pdbx_description
1 polymer ?
#
loop_
_entity_poly.entity_id
_entity_poly.type
_entity_poly.pdbx_seq_one_letter_code
_entity_poly.pdbx_strand_id
1 'polypeptide(L)'
;VVSDDDTPVPDAVPAGGLPRGLVQRDEGVCLDLSLAPAQLRAAVDQLFQSGQLLAGLDYGLFLLTLFHAPTPRAAPKGDALLRIAARAAPFPPPRRALYKQVKIRGDSAEFYFEALLPDADGQVPARREFDELVADLWCKGVHYGIDSAAVRAILGSGKAERITVARALAPQPGRDAQLVEVSQGIHRDDAPRERPDGRLDLLSFKNRFPQVKKHARLLRLLPSFPGLPGYDLAGTLLPPPAPLELDLAAVAGVGTTVERFSDGDFVVATQDGYVNVDESGKISIENRIVSREGVSSRTTGNLKLRAAYEEYGEVQEQRQLDGSDITIHGDVYGHLHSHGGLIWLQRNLVGGTALNEHGDVRVEGVASGSVLQALSGEVHVKRAESCVIAGTRVVIDSASNCEIIADEVVIELAEGCAVAARTIRIGSAGPRRQVEMLLFPLVPDLSALEQRIAESVAKAAQYQQLQHKRQQEIDAIAQLPEVRNYLTLAGQLRRGELQLQPTQQLQYDKLAARIAPVLKEVARLRVEVKQSEILHAQMLALVEQLRQERQATAGQSRCTLGLVDGETTVRALVVPPGPLKVYDRPPKEIKALLRSATPATQAVFSDSTGSLDWTYVPPP
;
A
#
# COMPACT_ATOMS: atom_id res chain seq x y z
N VAL A 1 -21.11 -16.42 51.84
CA VAL A 1 -21.90 -16.50 53.09
C VAL A 1 -21.83 -15.13 53.77
N VAL A 2 -22.76 -14.25 53.42
CA VAL A 2 -23.34 -13.25 54.33
C VAL A 2 -24.72 -12.96 53.74
N SER A 3 -25.71 -13.47 54.37
CA SER A 3 -27.11 -13.14 54.21
C SER A 3 -27.36 -11.82 54.97
N ASP A 4 -27.82 -10.81 54.25
CA ASP A 4 -28.55 -9.70 54.84
C ASP A 4 -29.88 -9.58 54.09
N ASP A 5 -30.86 -10.26 54.68
CA ASP A 5 -32.29 -10.18 54.42
C ASP A 5 -32.83 -9.06 55.33
N ASP A 6 -32.72 -7.81 54.88
CA ASP A 6 -33.29 -6.65 55.55
C ASP A 6 -34.43 -6.08 54.64
N THR A 7 -35.49 -6.85 54.57
CA THR A 7 -36.80 -6.35 54.08
C THR A 7 -37.43 -5.52 55.20
N PRO A 8 -37.66 -4.21 55.05
CA PRO A 8 -38.35 -3.43 56.03
C PRO A 8 -39.84 -3.91 56.14
N VAL A 9 -40.19 -4.37 57.31
CA VAL A 9 -41.59 -4.67 57.68
C VAL A 9 -42.44 -3.42 57.46
N PRO A 10 -43.59 -3.50 56.70
CA PRO A 10 -44.45 -2.34 56.51
C PRO A 10 -45.08 -1.93 57.84
N ASP A 11 -44.84 -0.69 58.28
CA ASP A 11 -45.48 -0.06 59.40
C ASP A 11 -47.01 -0.19 59.25
N ALA A 12 -47.67 -0.80 60.24
CA ALA A 12 -49.11 -0.96 60.34
C ALA A 12 -49.79 0.43 60.32
N VAL A 13 -50.61 0.72 59.29
CA VAL A 13 -51.40 1.95 59.20
C VAL A 13 -52.41 2.03 60.34
N PRO A 14 -52.47 3.12 61.09
CA PRO A 14 -53.52 3.31 62.11
C PRO A 14 -54.89 3.42 61.41
N ALA A 15 -55.89 2.79 61.95
CA ALA A 15 -57.27 2.78 61.43
C ALA A 15 -57.78 4.22 61.29
N GLY A 16 -57.84 4.74 60.01
CA GLY A 16 -58.40 6.04 59.67
C GLY A 16 -57.47 7.05 58.97
N GLY A 17 -56.15 6.76 58.78
CA GLY A 17 -55.20 7.67 58.10
C GLY A 17 -54.83 7.22 56.69
N LEU A 18 -54.43 8.18 55.80
CA LEU A 18 -53.89 7.87 54.46
C LEU A 18 -52.47 7.32 54.56
N PRO A 19 -52.08 6.43 53.66
CA PRO A 19 -50.71 5.94 53.61
C PRO A 19 -49.69 7.07 53.42
N ARG A 20 -48.47 6.87 53.95
CA ARG A 20 -47.38 7.85 53.85
C ARG A 20 -47.07 8.20 52.38
N GLY A 21 -47.20 9.49 52.02
CA GLY A 21 -47.06 9.99 50.64
C GLY A 21 -48.39 10.46 50.03
N LEU A 22 -49.54 10.15 50.70
CA LEU A 22 -50.85 10.70 50.38
C LEU A 22 -51.29 11.60 51.56
N VAL A 23 -51.73 12.81 51.24
CA VAL A 23 -52.15 13.80 52.25
C VAL A 23 -53.53 14.33 51.89
N GLN A 24 -54.52 14.21 52.80
CA GLN A 24 -55.82 14.82 52.64
C GLN A 24 -55.73 16.28 53.10
N ARG A 25 -56.14 17.20 52.20
CA ARG A 25 -56.31 18.64 52.49
C ARG A 25 -57.76 19.06 52.16
N ASP A 26 -58.10 20.29 52.52
CA ASP A 26 -59.42 20.85 52.20
C ASP A 26 -59.69 20.87 50.68
N GLU A 27 -58.64 21.02 49.88
CA GLU A 27 -58.68 21.07 48.43
C GLU A 27 -58.79 19.66 47.78
N GLY A 28 -58.49 18.59 48.51
CA GLY A 28 -58.47 17.23 47.96
C GLY A 28 -57.33 16.36 48.47
N VAL A 29 -57.12 15.20 47.82
CA VAL A 29 -56.01 14.31 48.08
C VAL A 29 -54.81 14.71 47.23
N CYS A 30 -53.68 14.92 47.90
CA CYS A 30 -52.42 15.33 47.31
C CYS A 30 -51.35 14.24 47.43
N LEU A 31 -50.48 14.12 46.40
CA LEU A 31 -49.24 13.35 46.46
C LEU A 31 -48.10 14.25 46.99
N ASP A 32 -47.27 13.70 47.87
CA ASP A 32 -46.08 14.35 48.36
C ASP A 32 -44.90 14.11 47.41
N LEU A 33 -44.59 15.08 46.57
CA LEU A 33 -43.53 15.02 45.56
C LEU A 33 -42.12 15.01 46.14
N SER A 34 -41.98 15.12 47.44
CA SER A 34 -40.67 14.95 48.09
C SER A 34 -40.25 13.47 48.16
N LEU A 35 -41.19 12.55 47.95
CA LEU A 35 -40.95 11.10 47.91
C LEU A 35 -40.66 10.60 46.52
N ALA A 36 -39.88 9.53 46.44
CA ALA A 36 -39.57 8.90 45.16
C ALA A 36 -40.85 8.28 44.52
N PRO A 37 -41.00 8.26 43.19
CA PRO A 37 -42.16 7.69 42.50
C PRO A 37 -42.51 6.26 42.92
N ALA A 38 -41.50 5.44 43.28
CA ALA A 38 -41.74 4.09 43.78
C ALA A 38 -42.43 4.07 45.15
N GLN A 39 -42.13 5.02 46.01
CA GLN A 39 -42.76 5.15 47.33
C GLN A 39 -44.19 5.67 47.19
N LEU A 40 -44.44 6.58 46.23
CA LEU A 40 -45.77 7.07 45.89
C LEU A 40 -46.65 5.96 45.31
N ARG A 41 -46.11 5.11 44.44
CA ARG A 41 -46.81 3.92 43.93
C ARG A 41 -47.20 2.96 45.06
N ALA A 42 -46.25 2.68 45.98
CA ALA A 42 -46.54 1.83 47.14
C ALA A 42 -47.62 2.42 48.06
N ALA A 43 -47.68 3.76 48.22
CA ALA A 43 -48.72 4.42 48.99
C ALA A 43 -50.12 4.29 48.31
N VAL A 44 -50.17 4.44 46.99
CA VAL A 44 -51.41 4.23 46.20
C VAL A 44 -51.87 2.77 46.27
N ASP A 45 -50.91 1.82 46.17
CA ASP A 45 -51.21 0.39 46.32
C ASP A 45 -51.82 0.06 47.68
N GLN A 46 -51.22 0.55 48.78
CA GLN A 46 -51.76 0.39 50.11
C GLN A 46 -53.17 0.99 50.26
N LEU A 47 -53.44 2.18 49.65
CA LEU A 47 -54.75 2.81 49.69
C LEU A 47 -55.79 1.93 48.98
N PHE A 48 -55.54 1.47 47.78
CA PHE A 48 -56.50 0.67 47.01
C PHE A 48 -56.74 -0.73 47.61
N GLN A 49 -55.64 -1.35 48.14
CA GLN A 49 -55.77 -2.62 48.86
C GLN A 49 -56.55 -2.50 50.17
N SER A 50 -56.48 -1.35 50.85
CA SER A 50 -57.27 -1.09 52.07
C SER A 50 -58.79 -0.96 51.81
N GLY A 51 -59.22 -1.01 50.56
CA GLY A 51 -60.61 -0.87 50.21
C GLY A 51 -61.12 0.57 50.04
N GLN A 52 -60.18 1.45 49.74
CA GLN A 52 -60.49 2.85 49.40
C GLN A 52 -60.22 3.10 47.90
N LEU A 53 -60.71 4.21 47.36
CA LEU A 53 -60.44 4.71 46.04
C LEU A 53 -60.21 6.23 46.08
N LEU A 54 -59.68 6.77 45.04
CA LEU A 54 -59.47 8.20 44.82
C LEU A 54 -60.63 8.75 43.98
N ALA A 55 -61.63 9.37 44.61
CA ALA A 55 -62.78 9.93 43.93
C ALA A 55 -62.48 11.31 43.34
N GLY A 56 -62.91 11.56 42.14
CA GLY A 56 -62.57 12.76 41.35
C GLY A 56 -61.11 12.76 40.93
N LEU A 57 -60.63 11.60 40.51
CA LEU A 57 -59.23 11.39 40.10
C LEU A 57 -58.90 12.12 38.79
N ASP A 58 -57.90 12.99 38.84
CA ASP A 58 -57.19 13.45 37.61
C ASP A 58 -56.18 12.37 37.20
N TYR A 59 -56.64 11.46 36.34
CA TYR A 59 -55.82 10.32 35.90
C TYR A 59 -54.58 10.77 35.13
N GLY A 60 -54.63 11.90 34.41
CA GLY A 60 -53.48 12.43 33.68
C GLY A 60 -52.35 12.86 34.63
N LEU A 61 -52.67 13.67 35.63
CA LEU A 61 -51.69 14.10 36.64
C LEU A 61 -51.21 12.92 37.51
N PHE A 62 -52.12 11.99 37.85
CA PHE A 62 -51.80 10.77 38.57
C PHE A 62 -50.73 9.92 37.83
N LEU A 63 -50.98 9.64 36.54
CA LEU A 63 -50.06 8.86 35.70
C LEU A 63 -48.71 9.58 35.53
N LEU A 64 -48.77 10.89 35.24
CA LEU A 64 -47.56 11.70 35.07
C LEU A 64 -46.65 11.67 36.31
N THR A 65 -47.29 11.78 37.50
CA THR A 65 -46.55 11.85 38.77
C THR A 65 -45.95 10.51 39.16
N LEU A 66 -46.64 9.40 38.93
CA LEU A 66 -46.18 8.08 39.35
C LEU A 66 -45.19 7.43 38.39
N PHE A 67 -45.21 7.78 37.10
CA PHE A 67 -44.44 7.08 36.06
C PHE A 67 -43.57 7.99 35.22
N HIS A 68 -43.98 9.24 34.96
CA HIS A 68 -43.26 10.16 34.06
C HIS A 68 -42.66 11.37 34.75
N ALA A 69 -42.68 11.40 36.11
CA ALA A 69 -42.05 12.50 36.83
C ALA A 69 -40.55 12.61 36.45
N PRO A 70 -40.07 13.74 35.98
CA PRO A 70 -38.63 13.95 35.83
C PRO A 70 -37.96 13.74 37.17
N THR A 71 -36.80 13.07 37.19
CA THR A 71 -35.96 12.92 38.36
C THR A 71 -35.86 14.26 39.11
N PRO A 72 -36.00 14.30 40.45
CA PRO A 72 -36.18 15.54 41.18
C PRO A 72 -35.09 16.55 40.86
N ARG A 73 -35.38 17.52 40.02
CA ARG A 73 -34.68 18.80 40.04
C ARG A 73 -34.93 19.39 41.41
N ALA A 74 -33.88 19.89 42.07
CA ALA A 74 -33.90 20.48 43.39
C ALA A 74 -35.30 21.05 43.74
N ALA A 75 -35.86 20.52 44.84
CA ALA A 75 -37.23 20.82 45.26
C ALA A 75 -37.55 22.32 45.14
N PRO A 76 -38.66 22.70 44.48
CA PRO A 76 -39.13 24.07 44.56
C PRO A 76 -39.33 24.39 46.05
N LYS A 77 -38.85 25.55 46.49
CA LYS A 77 -39.06 26.08 47.82
C LYS A 77 -40.57 26.41 47.95
N GLY A 78 -41.38 25.43 48.37
CA GLY A 78 -42.83 25.52 48.52
C GLY A 78 -43.40 24.14 48.82
N ASP A 79 -44.62 24.04 49.30
CA ASP A 79 -45.30 22.78 49.56
C ASP A 79 -45.21 21.84 48.36
N ALA A 80 -44.44 20.74 48.48
CA ALA A 80 -44.22 19.75 47.43
C ALA A 80 -45.44 18.83 47.25
N LEU A 81 -46.65 19.35 47.43
CA LEU A 81 -47.91 18.61 47.38
C LEU A 81 -48.62 18.89 46.04
N LEU A 82 -48.97 17.83 45.33
CA LEU A 82 -49.74 17.91 44.07
C LEU A 82 -51.11 17.24 44.24
N ARG A 83 -52.18 18.01 44.09
CA ARG A 83 -53.53 17.48 44.15
C ARG A 83 -53.80 16.56 42.94
N ILE A 84 -54.27 15.32 43.22
CA ILE A 84 -54.56 14.30 42.23
C ILE A 84 -56.04 13.84 42.25
N ALA A 85 -56.75 14.04 43.38
CA ALA A 85 -58.15 13.63 43.50
C ALA A 85 -58.91 14.58 44.43
N ALA A 86 -60.25 14.54 44.35
CA ALA A 86 -61.10 15.33 45.22
C ALA A 86 -61.12 14.79 46.66
N ARG A 87 -61.18 13.48 46.86
CA ARG A 87 -61.17 12.82 48.18
C ARG A 87 -60.83 11.34 48.08
N ALA A 88 -60.36 10.76 49.16
CA ALA A 88 -60.36 9.31 49.36
C ALA A 88 -61.77 8.87 49.78
N ALA A 89 -62.28 7.81 49.19
CA ALA A 89 -63.61 7.31 49.43
C ALA A 89 -63.60 5.77 49.60
N PRO A 90 -64.52 5.21 50.41
CA PRO A 90 -64.65 3.77 50.54
C PRO A 90 -65.02 3.09 49.22
N PHE A 91 -64.42 1.94 48.94
CA PHE A 91 -64.75 1.07 47.80
C PHE A 91 -65.26 -0.29 48.35
N PRO A 92 -66.53 -0.36 48.74
CA PRO A 92 -67.12 -1.51 49.46
C PRO A 92 -67.27 -2.73 48.53
N PRO A 93 -67.24 -3.97 49.09
CA PRO A 93 -67.34 -5.20 48.32
C PRO A 93 -68.54 -5.27 47.30
N PRO A 94 -69.74 -4.78 47.57
CA PRO A 94 -70.81 -4.77 46.61
C PRO A 94 -70.48 -3.93 45.36
N ARG A 95 -69.79 -2.81 45.53
CA ARG A 95 -69.35 -1.97 44.38
C ARG A 95 -68.24 -2.67 43.59
N ARG A 96 -67.28 -3.30 44.26
CA ARG A 96 -66.19 -4.08 43.62
C ARG A 96 -66.79 -5.24 42.79
N ALA A 97 -67.82 -5.89 43.23
CA ALA A 97 -68.49 -6.99 42.54
C ALA A 97 -69.03 -6.60 41.14
N LEU A 98 -69.19 -5.28 40.87
CA LEU A 98 -69.61 -4.78 39.52
C LEU A 98 -68.48 -4.90 38.52
N TYR A 99 -67.20 -5.06 38.95
CA TYR A 99 -66.03 -5.12 38.11
C TYR A 99 -65.54 -6.58 38.02
N LYS A 100 -65.76 -7.21 36.86
CA LYS A 100 -65.38 -8.60 36.62
C LYS A 100 -63.89 -8.74 36.28
N GLN A 101 -63.48 -9.93 35.89
CA GLN A 101 -62.08 -10.20 35.54
C GLN A 101 -61.64 -9.38 34.33
N VAL A 102 -60.45 -8.78 34.47
CA VAL A 102 -59.69 -8.21 33.35
C VAL A 102 -58.91 -9.32 32.63
N LYS A 103 -58.88 -9.31 31.32
CA LYS A 103 -58.08 -10.24 30.56
C LYS A 103 -56.84 -9.56 30.08
N ILE A 104 -55.68 -9.90 30.68
CA ILE A 104 -54.37 -9.39 30.25
C ILE A 104 -53.85 -10.27 29.14
N ARG A 105 -53.43 -9.65 28.00
CA ARG A 105 -52.84 -10.30 26.83
C ARG A 105 -51.60 -9.52 26.42
N GLY A 106 -50.44 -10.03 26.83
CA GLY A 106 -49.16 -9.40 26.50
C GLY A 106 -49.07 -7.95 26.96
N ASP A 107 -49.17 -7.02 26.03
CA ASP A 107 -49.04 -5.57 26.22
C ASP A 107 -50.39 -4.83 26.40
N SER A 108 -51.52 -5.56 26.47
CA SER A 108 -52.84 -4.96 26.56
C SER A 108 -53.75 -5.65 27.59
N ALA A 109 -54.61 -4.88 28.19
CA ALA A 109 -55.64 -5.35 29.08
C ALA A 109 -57.04 -5.09 28.48
N GLU A 110 -57.83 -6.14 28.41
CA GLU A 110 -59.22 -6.09 27.89
C GLU A 110 -60.19 -6.25 29.09
N PHE A 111 -61.25 -5.46 29.07
CA PHE A 111 -62.33 -5.55 30.01
C PHE A 111 -63.66 -5.66 29.27
N TYR A 112 -64.58 -6.51 29.77
CA TYR A 112 -65.93 -6.64 29.24
C TYR A 112 -66.91 -5.83 30.08
N PHE A 113 -67.48 -4.79 29.49
CA PHE A 113 -68.58 -4.01 30.10
C PHE A 113 -69.88 -4.69 29.79
N GLU A 114 -70.63 -5.04 30.80
CA GLU A 114 -72.00 -5.60 30.66
C GLU A 114 -73.05 -4.48 30.60
N ALA A 115 -74.14 -4.68 29.88
CA ALA A 115 -75.27 -3.78 29.90
C ALA A 115 -75.91 -3.78 31.31
N LEU A 116 -76.10 -2.59 31.84
CA LEU A 116 -76.80 -2.43 33.13
C LEU A 116 -78.29 -2.44 32.85
N LEU A 117 -78.95 -3.60 33.09
CA LEU A 117 -80.37 -3.75 32.97
C LEU A 117 -81.08 -3.42 34.30
N PRO A 118 -82.32 -2.83 34.30
CA PRO A 118 -83.08 -2.67 35.49
C PRO A 118 -83.36 -4.05 36.10
N ASP A 119 -83.44 -4.10 37.45
CA ASP A 119 -83.87 -5.29 38.17
C ASP A 119 -85.37 -5.56 38.07
N ALA A 120 -85.86 -6.66 38.67
CA ALA A 120 -87.23 -7.06 38.63
C ALA A 120 -88.20 -6.02 39.27
N ASP A 121 -87.67 -5.14 40.10
CA ASP A 121 -88.39 -4.04 40.75
C ASP A 121 -88.33 -2.72 39.96
N GLY A 122 -87.69 -2.75 38.74
CA GLY A 122 -87.57 -1.61 37.87
C GLY A 122 -86.45 -0.63 38.24
N GLN A 123 -85.64 -0.98 39.21
CA GLN A 123 -84.46 -0.15 39.61
C GLN A 123 -83.29 -0.43 38.68
N VAL A 124 -82.62 0.65 38.25
CA VAL A 124 -81.39 0.55 37.43
C VAL A 124 -80.26 0.21 38.36
N PRO A 125 -79.43 -0.85 38.06
CA PRO A 125 -78.23 -1.16 38.79
C PRO A 125 -77.28 0.04 38.86
N ALA A 126 -76.52 0.10 39.94
CA ALA A 126 -75.59 1.17 40.15
C ALA A 126 -74.58 1.27 38.96
N ARG A 127 -74.48 2.46 38.41
CA ARG A 127 -73.53 2.71 37.32
C ARG A 127 -72.06 2.47 37.76
N ARG A 128 -71.26 1.92 36.86
CA ARG A 128 -69.77 1.83 37.06
C ARG A 128 -69.19 3.20 36.87
N GLU A 129 -68.17 3.48 37.66
CA GLU A 129 -67.46 4.77 37.62
C GLU A 129 -66.00 4.58 37.19
N PHE A 130 -65.39 5.60 36.56
CA PHE A 130 -64.02 5.55 36.07
C PHE A 130 -63.02 5.36 37.24
N ASP A 131 -63.17 6.10 38.31
CA ASP A 131 -62.26 6.07 39.46
C ASP A 131 -62.28 4.71 40.19
N GLU A 132 -63.45 4.06 40.25
CA GLU A 132 -63.62 2.70 40.75
C GLU A 132 -62.92 1.68 39.86
N LEU A 133 -63.03 1.85 38.50
CA LEU A 133 -62.36 0.97 37.55
C LEU A 133 -60.83 1.11 37.64
N VAL A 134 -60.33 2.31 37.84
CA VAL A 134 -58.86 2.52 38.05
C VAL A 134 -58.41 1.79 39.29
N ALA A 135 -59.10 1.91 40.42
CA ALA A 135 -58.77 1.22 41.68
C ALA A 135 -58.88 -0.31 41.53
N ASP A 136 -59.90 -0.81 40.81
CA ASP A 136 -60.09 -2.24 40.56
C ASP A 136 -58.98 -2.81 39.64
N LEU A 137 -58.66 -2.10 38.54
CA LEU A 137 -57.58 -2.48 37.63
C LEU A 137 -56.25 -2.49 38.31
N TRP A 138 -55.96 -1.49 39.17
CA TRP A 138 -54.76 -1.43 39.96
C TRP A 138 -54.61 -2.67 40.87
N CYS A 139 -55.65 -3.03 41.63
CA CYS A 139 -55.64 -4.24 42.44
C CYS A 139 -55.52 -5.53 41.65
N LYS A 140 -55.79 -5.51 40.32
CA LYS A 140 -55.63 -6.62 39.38
C LYS A 140 -54.28 -6.60 38.64
N GLY A 141 -53.35 -5.72 39.03
CA GLY A 141 -52.00 -5.62 38.45
C GLY A 141 -51.92 -4.77 37.19
N VAL A 142 -52.93 -3.97 36.87
CA VAL A 142 -52.89 -3.01 35.74
C VAL A 142 -52.71 -1.61 36.33
N HIS A 143 -51.49 -1.17 36.46
CA HIS A 143 -51.14 0.10 37.09
C HIS A 143 -50.88 1.21 36.04
N TYR A 144 -50.54 0.83 34.82
CA TYR A 144 -50.12 1.77 33.76
C TYR A 144 -51.00 1.67 32.52
N GLY A 145 -51.10 2.79 31.79
CA GLY A 145 -51.59 2.84 30.42
C GLY A 145 -53.08 2.71 30.24
N ILE A 146 -53.92 3.00 31.28
CA ILE A 146 -55.38 2.99 31.16
C ILE A 146 -55.79 4.10 30.17
N ASP A 147 -56.55 3.74 29.14
CA ASP A 147 -57.18 4.66 28.18
C ASP A 147 -58.40 5.32 28.82
N SER A 148 -58.17 6.43 29.49
CA SER A 148 -59.23 7.17 30.20
C SER A 148 -60.33 7.65 29.25
N ALA A 149 -60.02 7.98 28.00
CA ALA A 149 -61.02 8.45 27.03
C ALA A 149 -61.91 7.31 26.57
N ALA A 150 -61.34 6.17 26.18
CA ALA A 150 -62.11 4.99 25.75
C ALA A 150 -62.96 4.44 26.91
N VAL A 151 -62.40 4.37 28.13
CA VAL A 151 -63.14 3.89 29.31
C VAL A 151 -64.27 4.82 29.67
N ARG A 152 -64.10 6.14 29.70
CA ARG A 152 -65.17 7.10 29.98
C ARG A 152 -66.27 7.07 28.92
N ALA A 153 -65.89 6.89 27.64
CA ALA A 153 -66.89 6.77 26.55
C ALA A 153 -67.79 5.54 26.67
N ILE A 154 -67.19 4.36 27.02
CA ILE A 154 -67.96 3.14 27.18
C ILE A 154 -68.84 3.21 28.42
N LEU A 155 -68.34 3.74 29.54
CA LEU A 155 -69.09 3.95 30.77
C LEU A 155 -70.32 4.89 30.54
N GLY A 156 -70.15 5.93 29.73
CA GLY A 156 -71.24 6.84 29.35
C GLY A 156 -72.25 6.24 28.38
N SER A 157 -71.85 5.29 27.53
CA SER A 157 -72.73 4.66 26.53
C SER A 157 -73.66 3.63 27.14
N GLY A 158 -73.34 3.00 28.25
CA GLY A 158 -74.08 1.90 28.86
C GLY A 158 -74.18 0.62 28.03
N LYS A 159 -73.43 0.51 26.94
CA LYS A 159 -73.39 -0.64 26.02
C LYS A 159 -72.62 -1.81 26.59
N ALA A 160 -73.06 -3.03 26.24
CA ALA A 160 -72.26 -4.24 26.53
C ALA A 160 -71.20 -4.41 25.44
N GLU A 161 -69.97 -4.22 25.80
CA GLU A 161 -68.86 -4.31 24.85
C GLU A 161 -67.53 -4.72 25.57
N ARG A 162 -66.67 -5.40 24.82
CA ARG A 162 -65.33 -5.65 25.26
C ARG A 162 -64.40 -4.65 24.58
N ILE A 163 -63.68 -3.89 25.41
CA ILE A 163 -62.70 -2.94 24.89
C ILE A 163 -61.34 -3.17 25.53
N THR A 164 -60.30 -2.71 24.87
CA THR A 164 -58.95 -2.58 25.47
C THR A 164 -58.99 -1.38 26.44
N VAL A 165 -58.84 -1.64 27.71
CA VAL A 165 -58.89 -0.61 28.77
C VAL A 165 -57.53 -0.05 29.13
N ALA A 166 -56.43 -0.80 28.84
CA ALA A 166 -55.05 -0.34 29.06
C ALA A 166 -54.10 -0.93 28.05
N ARG A 167 -53.04 -0.18 27.75
CA ARG A 167 -51.93 -0.61 26.90
C ARG A 167 -50.62 -0.27 27.53
N ALA A 168 -49.65 -1.18 27.44
CA ALA A 168 -48.26 -0.92 27.75
C ALA A 168 -47.66 0.15 26.81
N LEU A 169 -46.68 0.88 27.29
CA LEU A 169 -45.90 1.79 26.46
C LEU A 169 -44.61 1.07 26.03
N ALA A 170 -44.48 0.77 24.75
CA ALA A 170 -43.26 0.18 24.23
C ALA A 170 -42.07 1.17 24.35
N PRO A 171 -40.88 0.71 24.70
CA PRO A 171 -39.71 1.55 24.69
C PRO A 171 -39.41 2.02 23.27
N GLN A 172 -38.97 3.26 23.11
CA GLN A 172 -38.56 3.81 21.82
C GLN A 172 -37.05 3.63 21.66
N PRO A 173 -36.58 3.03 20.54
CA PRO A 173 -35.17 2.87 20.32
C PRO A 173 -34.46 4.23 20.20
N GLY A 174 -33.21 4.26 20.66
CA GLY A 174 -32.33 5.41 20.47
C GLY A 174 -31.81 5.51 19.03
N ARG A 175 -30.85 6.37 18.86
CA ARG A 175 -30.11 6.51 17.60
C ARG A 175 -28.71 5.99 17.81
N ASP A 176 -28.26 5.08 16.95
CA ASP A 176 -26.89 4.60 16.91
C ASP A 176 -25.90 5.70 16.55
N ALA A 177 -24.67 5.57 17.04
CA ALA A 177 -23.58 6.41 16.60
C ALA A 177 -23.33 6.21 15.09
N GLN A 178 -22.93 7.26 14.40
CA GLN A 178 -22.68 7.23 12.95
C GLN A 178 -21.37 7.95 12.63
N LEU A 179 -20.65 7.42 11.64
CA LEU A 179 -19.50 8.08 11.03
C LEU A 179 -19.97 8.78 9.78
N VAL A 180 -19.65 10.08 9.66
CA VAL A 180 -20.00 10.90 8.51
C VAL A 180 -18.73 11.46 7.89
N GLU A 181 -18.58 11.29 6.59
CA GLU A 181 -17.50 11.92 5.83
C GLU A 181 -17.68 13.45 5.81
N VAL A 182 -16.63 14.17 6.16
CA VAL A 182 -16.70 15.64 6.29
C VAL A 182 -16.18 16.31 5.03
N SER A 183 -15.24 15.67 4.33
CA SER A 183 -14.59 16.22 3.15
C SER A 183 -15.00 15.45 1.89
N GLN A 184 -15.54 16.14 0.91
CA GLN A 184 -15.79 15.54 -0.41
C GLN A 184 -14.49 15.08 -1.10
N GLY A 185 -13.34 15.61 -0.68
CA GLY A 185 -12.02 15.24 -1.21
C GLY A 185 -11.57 13.82 -0.89
N ILE A 186 -12.16 13.18 0.14
CA ILE A 186 -11.85 11.78 0.50
C ILE A 186 -12.71 10.77 -0.27
N HIS A 187 -13.73 11.24 -0.96
CA HIS A 187 -14.63 10.36 -1.68
C HIS A 187 -13.99 9.91 -3.00
N ARG A 188 -13.94 8.60 -3.19
CA ARG A 188 -13.54 8.03 -4.47
C ARG A 188 -14.63 8.28 -5.51
N ASP A 189 -14.26 8.91 -6.62
CA ASP A 189 -15.15 9.13 -7.76
C ASP A 189 -14.51 8.54 -9.03
N ASP A 190 -15.02 7.38 -9.43
CA ASP A 190 -14.58 6.65 -10.62
C ASP A 190 -15.29 7.13 -11.91
N ALA A 191 -16.06 8.21 -11.85
CA ALA A 191 -16.66 8.79 -13.05
C ALA A 191 -15.58 9.35 -13.99
N PRO A 192 -15.70 9.14 -15.30
CA PRO A 192 -14.79 9.72 -16.28
C PRO A 192 -14.72 11.25 -16.15
N ARG A 193 -13.54 11.81 -16.30
CA ARG A 193 -13.34 13.26 -16.29
C ARG A 193 -13.92 13.86 -17.57
N GLU A 194 -14.68 14.92 -17.45
CA GLU A 194 -15.17 15.68 -18.60
C GLU A 194 -14.06 16.58 -19.15
N ARG A 195 -13.85 16.53 -20.47
CA ARG A 195 -12.91 17.41 -21.18
C ARG A 195 -13.53 18.78 -21.40
N PRO A 196 -12.74 19.81 -21.67
CA PRO A 196 -13.25 21.15 -21.97
C PRO A 196 -14.19 21.22 -23.19
N ASP A 197 -14.16 20.20 -24.06
CA ASP A 197 -15.03 20.07 -25.23
C ASP A 197 -16.35 19.34 -24.93
N GLY A 198 -16.64 19.02 -23.65
CA GLY A 198 -17.84 18.31 -23.22
C GLY A 198 -17.82 16.79 -23.45
N ARG A 199 -16.71 16.23 -23.96
CA ARG A 199 -16.57 14.78 -24.13
C ARG A 199 -16.00 14.15 -22.86
N LEU A 200 -16.42 12.91 -22.59
CA LEU A 200 -15.88 12.14 -21.47
C LEU A 200 -14.52 11.57 -21.84
N ASP A 201 -13.53 11.78 -20.96
CA ASP A 201 -12.23 11.13 -21.05
C ASP A 201 -12.28 9.78 -20.32
N LEU A 202 -12.49 8.71 -21.07
CA LEU A 202 -12.59 7.35 -20.51
C LEU A 202 -11.26 6.82 -19.94
N LEU A 203 -10.18 7.55 -20.10
CA LEU A 203 -8.86 7.20 -19.58
C LEU A 203 -8.48 7.99 -18.31
N SER A 204 -9.28 9.02 -17.96
CA SER A 204 -9.06 9.88 -16.79
C SER A 204 -10.31 9.90 -15.92
N PHE A 205 -10.13 9.77 -14.62
CA PHE A 205 -11.21 9.75 -13.64
C PHE A 205 -11.20 11.01 -12.78
N LYS A 206 -12.35 11.37 -12.19
CA LYS A 206 -12.47 12.61 -11.40
C LYS A 206 -11.61 12.58 -10.14
N ASN A 207 -11.77 11.57 -9.30
CA ASN A 207 -11.02 11.43 -8.04
C ASN A 207 -10.87 9.96 -7.65
N ARG A 208 -10.09 9.22 -8.46
CA ARG A 208 -9.94 7.78 -8.26
C ARG A 208 -9.09 7.43 -7.03
N PHE A 209 -8.04 8.22 -6.79
CA PHE A 209 -7.14 8.06 -5.66
C PHE A 209 -7.16 9.37 -4.86
N PRO A 210 -8.09 9.48 -3.89
CA PRO A 210 -8.27 10.68 -3.11
C PRO A 210 -6.99 11.09 -2.40
N GLN A 211 -6.66 12.38 -2.47
CA GLN A 211 -5.53 12.97 -1.77
C GLN A 211 -6.02 13.98 -0.75
N VAL A 212 -5.40 13.99 0.40
CA VAL A 212 -5.68 14.95 1.45
C VAL A 212 -4.39 15.62 1.93
N LYS A 213 -4.57 16.81 2.48
CA LYS A 213 -3.49 17.55 3.12
C LYS A 213 -3.52 17.31 4.63
N LYS A 214 -2.39 17.50 5.26
CA LYS A 214 -2.24 17.52 6.70
C LYS A 214 -3.31 18.43 7.34
N HIS A 215 -3.88 18.01 8.47
CA HIS A 215 -4.97 18.62 9.20
C HIS A 215 -6.34 18.61 8.48
N ALA A 216 -6.49 17.87 7.39
CA ALA A 216 -7.81 17.64 6.79
C ALA A 216 -8.66 16.78 7.74
N ARG A 217 -9.89 17.24 8.02
CA ARG A 217 -10.89 16.47 8.75
C ARG A 217 -11.51 15.46 7.80
N LEU A 218 -11.42 14.18 8.13
CA LEU A 218 -11.84 13.07 7.27
C LEU A 218 -13.22 12.57 7.63
N LEU A 219 -13.38 12.10 8.87
CA LEU A 219 -14.62 11.57 9.41
C LEU A 219 -15.02 12.34 10.66
N ARG A 220 -16.33 12.49 10.86
CA ARG A 220 -16.94 13.02 12.08
C ARG A 220 -17.75 11.94 12.77
N LEU A 221 -17.62 11.81 14.07
CA LEU A 221 -18.51 11.00 14.89
C LEU A 221 -19.75 11.78 15.26
N LEU A 222 -20.91 11.28 14.86
CA LEU A 222 -22.19 11.65 15.44
C LEU A 222 -22.45 10.71 16.61
N PRO A 223 -22.55 11.25 17.86
CA PRO A 223 -22.72 10.40 19.04
C PRO A 223 -24.07 9.69 19.01
N SER A 224 -24.12 8.57 19.70
CA SER A 224 -25.36 7.86 19.95
C SER A 224 -26.27 8.68 20.87
N PHE A 225 -27.57 8.49 20.75
CA PHE A 225 -28.56 9.02 21.70
C PHE A 225 -29.36 7.87 22.31
N PRO A 226 -29.51 7.85 23.65
CA PRO A 226 -30.31 6.84 24.31
C PRO A 226 -31.77 6.95 23.89
N GLY A 227 -32.45 5.83 23.84
CA GLY A 227 -33.88 5.77 23.59
C GLY A 227 -34.69 6.22 24.81
N LEU A 228 -36.02 6.27 24.63
CA LEU A 228 -36.93 6.54 25.72
C LEU A 228 -37.45 5.22 26.33
N PRO A 229 -37.49 5.09 27.64
CA PRO A 229 -38.00 3.91 28.29
C PRO A 229 -39.53 3.79 28.11
N GLY A 230 -40.01 2.57 28.10
CA GLY A 230 -41.42 2.23 28.13
C GLY A 230 -41.85 1.75 29.53
N TYR A 231 -43.11 1.36 29.61
CA TYR A 231 -43.72 0.76 30.84
C TYR A 231 -44.61 -0.39 30.43
N ASP A 232 -44.55 -1.49 31.19
CA ASP A 232 -45.51 -2.56 31.07
C ASP A 232 -46.84 -2.21 31.80
N LEU A 233 -47.85 -3.08 31.72
CA LEU A 233 -49.13 -2.87 32.38
C LEU A 233 -49.00 -2.83 33.93
N ALA A 234 -48.03 -3.48 34.50
CA ALA A 234 -47.76 -3.44 35.94
C ALA A 234 -46.99 -2.17 36.37
N GLY A 235 -46.62 -1.31 35.41
CA GLY A 235 -45.87 -0.10 35.64
C GLY A 235 -44.38 -0.35 35.87
N THR A 236 -43.87 -1.50 35.42
CA THR A 236 -42.43 -1.79 35.42
C THR A 236 -41.77 -1.06 34.25
N LEU A 237 -40.64 -0.41 34.54
CA LEU A 237 -39.87 0.30 33.53
C LEU A 237 -39.25 -0.69 32.53
N LEU A 238 -39.53 -0.49 31.24
CA LEU A 238 -38.94 -1.24 30.16
C LEU A 238 -37.80 -0.40 29.55
N PRO A 239 -36.54 -0.78 29.73
CA PRO A 239 -35.44 -0.01 29.17
C PRO A 239 -35.41 -0.10 27.66
N PRO A 240 -35.05 0.97 26.96
CA PRO A 240 -34.87 0.93 25.52
C PRO A 240 -33.64 0.07 25.16
N PRO A 241 -33.58 -0.48 23.94
CA PRO A 241 -32.36 -1.09 23.43
C PRO A 241 -31.18 -0.10 23.55
N ALA A 242 -30.04 -0.59 24.00
CA ALA A 242 -28.83 0.22 24.04
C ALA A 242 -28.40 0.55 22.60
N PRO A 243 -28.17 1.83 22.28
CA PRO A 243 -27.68 2.19 20.95
C PRO A 243 -26.25 1.69 20.76
N LEU A 244 -25.88 1.40 19.51
CA LEU A 244 -24.53 1.06 19.14
C LEU A 244 -23.61 2.27 19.30
N GLU A 245 -22.51 2.08 20.01
CA GLU A 245 -21.44 3.06 20.11
C GLU A 245 -20.33 2.72 19.11
N LEU A 246 -19.69 3.74 18.54
CA LEU A 246 -18.58 3.62 17.62
C LEU A 246 -17.35 4.29 18.23
N ASP A 247 -16.20 3.60 18.13
CA ASP A 247 -14.92 4.14 18.55
C ASP A 247 -14.15 4.65 17.32
N LEU A 248 -13.88 5.96 17.27
CA LEU A 248 -13.06 6.57 16.24
C LEU A 248 -11.63 6.02 16.19
N ALA A 249 -11.09 5.58 17.32
CA ALA A 249 -9.74 5.02 17.36
C ALA A 249 -9.66 3.69 16.59
N ALA A 250 -10.77 2.95 16.49
CA ALA A 250 -10.83 1.72 15.70
C ALA A 250 -10.73 1.97 14.18
N VAL A 251 -11.13 3.16 13.73
CA VAL A 251 -11.15 3.55 12.29
C VAL A 251 -9.92 4.38 11.90
N ALA A 252 -9.20 4.92 12.87
CA ALA A 252 -7.97 5.68 12.64
C ALA A 252 -6.80 4.74 12.37
N GLY A 253 -6.16 4.88 11.20
CA GLY A 253 -4.98 4.14 10.76
C GLY A 253 -3.71 4.99 10.74
N VAL A 254 -2.70 4.51 10.05
CA VAL A 254 -1.42 5.21 9.88
C VAL A 254 -1.65 6.57 9.21
N GLY A 255 -0.98 7.62 9.69
CA GLY A 255 -1.12 8.97 9.12
C GLY A 255 -2.44 9.67 9.47
N THR A 256 -3.23 9.13 10.44
CA THR A 256 -4.42 9.76 10.98
C THR A 256 -4.39 9.80 12.50
N THR A 257 -5.17 10.69 13.10
CA THR A 257 -5.34 10.81 14.56
C THR A 257 -6.77 11.22 14.88
N VAL A 258 -7.21 10.92 16.10
CA VAL A 258 -8.49 11.38 16.61
C VAL A 258 -8.29 12.71 17.33
N GLU A 259 -8.97 13.75 16.90
CA GLU A 259 -8.93 15.07 17.51
C GLU A 259 -10.33 15.54 17.90
N ARG A 260 -10.42 16.17 19.08
CA ARG A 260 -11.67 16.76 19.60
C ARG A 260 -11.68 18.25 19.31
N PHE A 261 -12.74 18.69 18.63
CA PHE A 261 -13.02 20.09 18.34
C PHE A 261 -14.31 20.55 19.07
N SER A 262 -14.59 21.84 18.99
CA SER A 262 -15.82 22.41 19.58
C SER A 262 -17.12 21.86 18.96
N ASP A 263 -17.05 21.36 17.74
CA ASP A 263 -18.17 20.83 16.94
C ASP A 263 -18.22 19.30 16.89
N GLY A 264 -17.34 18.61 17.61
CA GLY A 264 -17.35 17.15 17.74
C GLY A 264 -15.97 16.48 17.67
N ASP A 265 -15.97 15.16 17.63
CA ASP A 265 -14.79 14.33 17.50
C ASP A 265 -14.58 13.93 16.03
N PHE A 266 -13.34 14.03 15.56
CA PHE A 266 -12.97 13.81 14.16
C PHE A 266 -11.75 12.91 14.01
N VAL A 267 -11.71 12.15 12.93
CA VAL A 267 -10.46 11.58 12.40
C VAL A 267 -9.82 12.64 11.50
N VAL A 268 -8.56 12.98 11.77
CA VAL A 268 -7.81 14.06 11.10
C VAL A 268 -6.53 13.49 10.51
N ALA A 269 -6.16 13.95 9.31
CA ALA A 269 -4.91 13.60 8.66
C ALA A 269 -3.71 14.27 9.37
N THR A 270 -2.67 13.49 9.73
CA THR A 270 -1.44 14.02 10.35
C THR A 270 -0.37 14.38 9.33
N GLN A 271 -0.55 13.99 8.06
CA GLN A 271 0.37 14.21 6.95
C GLN A 271 -0.37 14.38 5.63
N ASP A 272 0.32 14.89 4.61
CA ASP A 272 -0.18 14.88 3.24
C ASP A 272 -0.08 13.46 2.67
N GLY A 273 -1.02 13.03 1.85
CA GLY A 273 -0.95 11.71 1.21
C GLY A 273 -2.25 11.24 0.58
N TYR A 274 -2.23 9.98 0.16
CA TYR A 274 -3.39 9.28 -0.41
C TYR A 274 -4.22 8.63 0.70
N VAL A 275 -5.53 8.68 0.52
CA VAL A 275 -6.49 8.02 1.42
C VAL A 275 -6.58 6.55 1.05
N ASN A 276 -6.17 5.67 1.94
CA ASN A 276 -6.31 4.23 1.80
C ASN A 276 -7.28 3.72 2.87
N VAL A 277 -8.20 2.85 2.49
CA VAL A 277 -9.15 2.19 3.39
C VAL A 277 -8.90 0.70 3.33
N ASP A 278 -8.63 0.08 4.48
CA ASP A 278 -8.41 -1.36 4.56
C ASP A 278 -9.74 -2.15 4.67
N GLU A 279 -9.65 -3.49 4.74
CA GLU A 279 -10.81 -4.39 4.85
C GLU A 279 -11.59 -4.20 6.16
N SER A 280 -10.96 -3.69 7.19
CA SER A 280 -11.59 -3.40 8.48
C SER A 280 -12.26 -2.02 8.52
N GLY A 281 -12.15 -1.22 7.46
CA GLY A 281 -12.66 0.15 7.39
C GLY A 281 -11.73 1.19 8.02
N LYS A 282 -10.50 0.84 8.36
CA LYS A 282 -9.48 1.78 8.84
C LYS A 282 -9.02 2.69 7.72
N ILE A 283 -8.97 3.99 8.00
CA ILE A 283 -8.48 5.02 7.08
C ILE A 283 -7.03 5.34 7.40
N SER A 284 -6.16 5.15 6.42
CA SER A 284 -4.73 5.49 6.48
C SER A 284 -4.39 6.56 5.45
N ILE A 285 -3.45 7.44 5.80
CA ILE A 285 -2.91 8.46 4.89
C ILE A 285 -1.44 8.14 4.66
N GLU A 286 -1.09 7.77 3.43
CA GLU A 286 0.25 7.33 3.07
C GLU A 286 0.69 7.94 1.74
N ASN A 287 2.02 7.95 1.48
CA ASN A 287 2.57 8.40 0.19
C ASN A 287 2.42 7.36 -0.93
N ARG A 288 1.83 6.20 -0.63
CA ARG A 288 1.53 5.14 -1.60
C ARG A 288 0.02 4.98 -1.78
N ILE A 289 -0.34 4.51 -2.96
CA ILE A 289 -1.70 4.16 -3.31
C ILE A 289 -1.85 2.65 -3.11
N VAL A 290 -2.83 2.23 -2.33
CA VAL A 290 -3.16 0.81 -2.13
C VAL A 290 -4.50 0.53 -2.81
N SER A 291 -4.51 -0.47 -3.70
CA SER A 291 -5.70 -0.92 -4.44
C SER A 291 -5.91 -2.42 -4.26
N ARG A 292 -7.18 -2.87 -4.32
CA ARG A 292 -7.55 -4.28 -4.15
C ARG A 292 -8.47 -4.79 -5.26
N GLU A 293 -8.88 -3.89 -6.15
CA GLU A 293 -9.88 -4.21 -7.17
C GLU A 293 -9.28 -4.73 -8.47
N GLY A 294 -7.97 -4.76 -8.56
CA GLY A 294 -7.24 -5.10 -9.77
C GLY A 294 -7.26 -3.99 -10.82
N VAL A 295 -6.43 -4.15 -11.83
CA VAL A 295 -6.33 -3.23 -12.97
C VAL A 295 -7.04 -3.85 -14.16
N SER A 296 -8.27 -3.42 -14.45
CA SER A 296 -9.11 -3.95 -15.52
C SER A 296 -9.81 -2.84 -16.29
N SER A 297 -10.51 -3.18 -17.37
CA SER A 297 -11.36 -2.23 -18.10
C SER A 297 -12.56 -1.75 -17.29
N ARG A 298 -12.97 -2.51 -16.28
CA ARG A 298 -14.13 -2.22 -15.43
C ARG A 298 -13.77 -1.47 -14.17
N THR A 299 -12.53 -1.61 -13.71
CA THR A 299 -12.05 -0.98 -12.47
C THR A 299 -11.24 0.28 -12.75
N THR A 300 -9.99 0.11 -13.16
CA THR A 300 -9.04 1.22 -13.23
C THR A 300 -8.72 1.69 -14.65
N GLY A 301 -8.94 0.88 -15.67
CA GLY A 301 -8.41 1.17 -17.00
C GLY A 301 -6.86 1.20 -16.98
N ASN A 302 -6.28 2.03 -17.83
CA ASN A 302 -4.84 2.30 -17.79
C ASN A 302 -4.52 3.33 -16.70
N LEU A 303 -3.47 3.07 -15.93
CA LEU A 303 -3.03 3.93 -14.83
C LEU A 303 -1.73 4.63 -15.16
N LYS A 304 -1.66 5.92 -14.83
CA LYS A 304 -0.43 6.70 -14.88
C LYS A 304 -0.26 7.43 -13.54
N LEU A 305 0.68 6.98 -12.73
CA LEU A 305 0.82 7.35 -11.34
C LEU A 305 2.17 8.03 -11.08
N ARG A 306 2.20 8.89 -10.05
CA ARG A 306 3.47 9.51 -9.58
C ARG A 306 3.92 9.00 -8.21
N ALA A 307 3.07 8.23 -7.55
CA ALA A 307 3.33 7.65 -6.23
C ALA A 307 3.63 6.16 -6.34
N ALA A 308 4.16 5.59 -5.28
CA ALA A 308 4.26 4.15 -5.14
C ALA A 308 2.86 3.53 -5.18
N TYR A 309 2.75 2.40 -5.87
CA TYR A 309 1.48 1.70 -6.09
C TYR A 309 1.55 0.26 -5.62
N GLU A 310 0.59 -0.14 -4.83
CA GLU A 310 0.44 -1.50 -4.31
C GLU A 310 -0.94 -2.04 -4.70
N GLU A 311 -0.98 -3.14 -5.47
CA GLU A 311 -2.20 -3.76 -5.96
C GLU A 311 -2.30 -5.20 -5.46
N TYR A 312 -3.42 -5.53 -4.82
CA TYR A 312 -3.72 -6.89 -4.34
C TYR A 312 -4.50 -7.73 -5.35
N GLY A 313 -5.17 -7.09 -6.30
CA GLY A 313 -5.86 -7.74 -7.40
C GLY A 313 -4.93 -8.04 -8.59
N GLU A 314 -5.51 -8.61 -9.65
CA GLU A 314 -4.79 -8.93 -10.88
C GLU A 314 -4.69 -7.74 -11.83
N VAL A 315 -3.66 -7.73 -12.67
CA VAL A 315 -3.53 -6.79 -13.79
C VAL A 315 -3.91 -7.51 -15.09
N GLN A 316 -5.06 -7.14 -15.68
CA GLN A 316 -5.60 -7.81 -16.86
C GLN A 316 -4.80 -7.49 -18.13
N GLU A 317 -5.01 -8.34 -19.15
CA GLU A 317 -4.41 -8.16 -20.48
C GLU A 317 -4.69 -6.77 -21.06
N GLN A 318 -3.74 -6.27 -21.83
CA GLN A 318 -3.79 -4.95 -22.51
C GLN A 318 -3.93 -3.75 -21.56
N ARG A 319 -3.85 -3.94 -20.25
CA ARG A 319 -3.80 -2.82 -19.30
C ARG A 319 -2.37 -2.34 -19.13
N GLN A 320 -2.24 -1.03 -19.00
CA GLN A 320 -0.96 -0.37 -18.79
C GLN A 320 -0.96 0.30 -17.43
N LEU A 321 0.06 -0.01 -16.66
CA LEU A 321 0.34 0.64 -15.38
C LEU A 321 1.71 1.30 -15.48
N ASP A 322 1.71 2.62 -15.43
CA ASP A 322 2.89 3.48 -15.52
C ASP A 322 3.07 4.18 -14.16
N GLY A 323 4.23 4.01 -13.53
CA GLY A 323 4.47 4.52 -12.18
C GLY A 323 5.94 4.57 -11.79
N SER A 324 6.21 4.64 -10.48
CA SER A 324 7.57 4.54 -9.94
C SER A 324 7.78 3.20 -9.22
N ASP A 325 7.45 3.10 -7.94
CA ASP A 325 7.47 1.82 -7.22
C ASP A 325 6.16 1.08 -7.45
N ILE A 326 6.22 -0.15 -7.97
CA ILE A 326 5.05 -0.95 -8.34
C ILE A 326 5.14 -2.30 -7.64
N THR A 327 4.22 -2.57 -6.73
CA THR A 327 4.10 -3.87 -6.06
C THR A 327 2.76 -4.50 -6.42
N ILE A 328 2.77 -5.72 -6.98
CA ILE A 328 1.56 -6.45 -7.36
C ILE A 328 1.54 -7.80 -6.63
N HIS A 329 0.47 -8.02 -5.85
CA HIS A 329 0.24 -9.28 -5.13
C HIS A 329 -0.56 -10.30 -5.94
N GLY A 330 -1.28 -9.84 -6.97
CA GLY A 330 -2.03 -10.67 -7.91
C GLY A 330 -1.21 -11.12 -9.12
N ASP A 331 -1.85 -11.86 -10.03
CA ASP A 331 -1.24 -12.23 -11.32
C ASP A 331 -1.27 -11.05 -12.31
N VAL A 332 -0.25 -10.97 -13.15
CA VAL A 332 -0.08 -9.88 -14.12
C VAL A 332 -0.12 -10.43 -15.54
N TYR A 333 -1.07 -9.92 -16.32
CA TYR A 333 -1.21 -10.21 -17.75
C TYR A 333 -0.98 -8.96 -18.62
N GLY A 334 -0.92 -7.79 -18.00
CA GLY A 334 -0.77 -6.48 -18.64
C GLY A 334 0.67 -6.01 -18.74
N HIS A 335 0.81 -4.70 -18.98
CA HIS A 335 2.08 -4.04 -19.19
C HIS A 335 2.40 -3.11 -18.03
N LEU A 336 3.52 -3.33 -17.38
CA LEU A 336 4.04 -2.52 -16.30
C LEU A 336 5.23 -1.71 -16.79
N HIS A 337 5.22 -0.41 -16.51
CA HIS A 337 6.31 0.50 -16.82
C HIS A 337 6.65 1.32 -15.59
N SER A 338 7.88 1.23 -15.12
CA SER A 338 8.40 2.03 -14.02
C SER A 338 9.49 2.96 -14.51
N HIS A 339 9.41 4.24 -14.10
CA HIS A 339 10.45 5.23 -14.35
C HIS A 339 11.59 5.17 -13.33
N GLY A 340 11.42 4.40 -12.25
CA GLY A 340 12.40 4.21 -11.18
C GLY A 340 11.82 3.45 -10.00
N GLY A 341 12.66 3.06 -9.05
CA GLY A 341 12.24 2.23 -7.93
C GLY A 341 12.14 0.75 -8.28
N LEU A 342 11.30 0.00 -7.59
CA LEU A 342 11.18 -1.45 -7.73
C LEU A 342 9.87 -1.83 -8.42
N ILE A 343 9.94 -2.75 -9.41
CA ILE A 343 8.77 -3.53 -9.82
C ILE A 343 8.85 -4.87 -9.11
N TRP A 344 7.91 -5.11 -8.18
CA TRP A 344 7.87 -6.34 -7.39
C TRP A 344 6.56 -7.11 -7.62
N LEU A 345 6.66 -8.28 -8.26
CA LEU A 345 5.56 -9.17 -8.55
C LEU A 345 5.65 -10.38 -7.64
N GLN A 346 4.70 -10.51 -6.73
CA GLN A 346 4.68 -11.62 -5.77
C GLN A 346 4.12 -12.91 -6.36
N ARG A 347 3.42 -12.81 -7.50
CA ARG A 347 2.89 -13.94 -8.26
C ARG A 347 3.42 -13.96 -9.68
N ASN A 348 2.58 -14.37 -10.63
CA ASN A 348 3.00 -14.68 -11.99
C ASN A 348 2.90 -13.46 -12.91
N LEU A 349 3.79 -13.43 -13.92
CA LEU A 349 3.71 -12.54 -15.06
C LEU A 349 3.50 -13.39 -16.32
N VAL A 350 2.33 -13.29 -16.96
CA VAL A 350 1.96 -14.15 -18.08
C VAL A 350 1.60 -13.31 -19.32
N GLY A 351 2.37 -13.44 -20.39
CA GLY A 351 2.15 -12.72 -21.65
C GLY A 351 2.35 -11.21 -21.58
N GLY A 352 2.63 -10.66 -20.41
CA GLY A 352 2.77 -9.24 -20.14
C GLY A 352 4.20 -8.71 -20.31
N THR A 353 4.39 -7.44 -19.92
CA THR A 353 5.72 -6.80 -19.89
C THR A 353 5.97 -6.12 -18.56
N ALA A 354 7.22 -6.19 -18.08
CA ALA A 354 7.71 -5.41 -16.95
C ALA A 354 8.98 -4.66 -17.38
N LEU A 355 8.83 -3.36 -17.62
CA LEU A 355 9.92 -2.47 -18.02
C LEU A 355 10.23 -1.50 -16.88
N ASN A 356 11.49 -1.44 -16.46
CA ASN A 356 11.99 -0.49 -15.48
C ASN A 356 13.15 0.31 -16.06
N GLU A 357 13.03 1.65 -16.07
CA GLU A 357 14.08 2.54 -16.61
C GLU A 357 15.26 2.67 -15.64
N HIS A 358 14.96 2.85 -14.33
CA HIS A 358 15.98 3.17 -13.32
C HIS A 358 15.79 2.39 -12.02
N GLY A 359 15.61 1.06 -12.11
CA GLY A 359 15.45 0.23 -10.95
C GLY A 359 15.29 -1.24 -11.30
N ASP A 360 15.00 -2.04 -10.29
CA ASP A 360 14.99 -3.49 -10.38
C ASP A 360 13.61 -4.04 -10.76
N VAL A 361 13.62 -5.26 -11.31
CA VAL A 361 12.42 -6.06 -11.56
C VAL A 361 12.56 -7.37 -10.81
N ARG A 362 11.60 -7.68 -9.93
CA ARG A 362 11.57 -8.92 -9.15
C ARG A 362 10.25 -9.67 -9.36
N VAL A 363 10.35 -10.97 -9.68
CA VAL A 363 9.20 -11.86 -9.86
C VAL A 363 9.40 -13.10 -8.98
N GLU A 364 8.60 -13.23 -7.93
CA GLU A 364 8.65 -14.36 -6.98
C GLU A 364 7.94 -15.61 -7.51
N GLY A 365 7.05 -15.46 -8.47
CA GLY A 365 6.32 -16.52 -9.14
C GLY A 365 6.98 -16.94 -10.46
N VAL A 366 6.12 -17.28 -11.43
CA VAL A 366 6.51 -17.68 -12.78
C VAL A 366 6.34 -16.53 -13.75
N ALA A 367 7.38 -16.20 -14.52
CA ALA A 367 7.26 -15.38 -15.72
C ALA A 367 7.11 -16.29 -16.93
N SER A 368 6.03 -16.16 -17.70
CA SER A 368 5.75 -17.01 -18.87
C SER A 368 5.35 -16.20 -20.09
N GLY A 369 6.03 -16.41 -21.23
CA GLY A 369 5.76 -15.70 -22.48
C GLY A 369 5.90 -14.20 -22.41
N SER A 370 6.69 -13.70 -21.49
CA SER A 370 6.72 -12.29 -21.06
C SER A 370 8.03 -11.61 -21.40
N VAL A 371 8.03 -10.27 -21.31
CA VAL A 371 9.23 -9.44 -21.47
C VAL A 371 9.56 -8.77 -20.14
N LEU A 372 10.78 -8.97 -19.65
CA LEU A 372 11.30 -8.31 -18.45
C LEU A 372 12.55 -7.53 -18.81
N GLN A 373 12.55 -6.23 -18.58
CA GLN A 373 13.66 -5.38 -18.92
C GLN A 373 13.93 -4.33 -17.83
N ALA A 374 15.17 -4.30 -17.33
CA ALA A 374 15.68 -3.29 -16.42
C ALA A 374 16.84 -2.56 -17.07
N LEU A 375 16.62 -1.30 -17.55
CA LEU A 375 17.62 -0.58 -18.35
C LEU A 375 18.86 -0.18 -17.55
N SER A 376 18.73 0.01 -16.25
CA SER A 376 19.85 0.32 -15.35
C SER A 376 19.83 -0.43 -14.02
N GLY A 377 19.00 -1.47 -13.90
CA GLY A 377 18.82 -2.27 -12.71
C GLY A 377 19.01 -3.77 -12.93
N GLU A 378 18.69 -4.55 -11.91
CA GLU A 378 18.77 -6.00 -11.89
C GLU A 378 17.38 -6.63 -12.17
N VAL A 379 17.37 -7.83 -12.75
CA VAL A 379 16.18 -8.64 -12.93
C VAL A 379 16.32 -9.93 -12.13
N HIS A 380 15.43 -10.16 -11.17
CA HIS A 380 15.36 -11.37 -10.38
C HIS A 380 14.07 -12.12 -10.70
N VAL A 381 14.17 -13.38 -11.12
CA VAL A 381 13.01 -14.21 -11.45
C VAL A 381 13.20 -15.61 -10.87
N LYS A 382 12.23 -16.08 -10.12
CA LYS A 382 12.31 -17.44 -9.60
C LYS A 382 12.21 -18.49 -10.71
N ARG A 383 11.24 -18.35 -11.60
CA ARG A 383 11.06 -19.25 -12.74
C ARG A 383 10.67 -18.48 -14.00
N ALA A 384 11.41 -18.67 -15.08
CA ALA A 384 11.15 -18.03 -16.37
C ALA A 384 10.91 -19.07 -17.47
N GLU A 385 9.83 -18.90 -18.25
CA GLU A 385 9.47 -19.78 -19.37
C GLU A 385 9.14 -18.96 -20.62
N SER A 386 9.87 -19.19 -21.71
CA SER A 386 9.66 -18.53 -23.01
C SER A 386 9.67 -16.98 -22.91
N CYS A 387 10.55 -16.42 -22.08
CA CYS A 387 10.66 -15.00 -21.81
C CYS A 387 11.83 -14.35 -22.54
N VAL A 388 11.71 -13.04 -22.80
CA VAL A 388 12.85 -12.18 -23.16
C VAL A 388 13.22 -11.36 -21.91
N ILE A 389 14.48 -11.52 -21.44
CA ILE A 389 14.92 -10.92 -20.19
C ILE A 389 16.19 -10.11 -20.45
N ALA A 390 16.20 -8.85 -20.01
CA ALA A 390 17.33 -7.94 -20.18
C ALA A 390 17.55 -7.08 -18.94
N GLY A 391 18.81 -6.86 -18.57
CA GLY A 391 19.18 -6.03 -17.42
C GLY A 391 20.69 -5.88 -17.26
N THR A 392 21.13 -5.12 -16.25
CA THR A 392 22.55 -5.06 -15.92
C THR A 392 23.01 -6.39 -15.32
N ARG A 393 22.19 -6.97 -14.45
CA ARG A 393 22.38 -8.29 -13.87
C ARG A 393 21.07 -9.05 -13.88
N VAL A 394 21.10 -10.32 -14.27
CA VAL A 394 19.95 -11.20 -14.32
C VAL A 394 20.22 -12.43 -13.45
N VAL A 395 19.33 -12.68 -12.49
CA VAL A 395 19.39 -13.83 -11.58
C VAL A 395 18.10 -14.63 -11.71
N ILE A 396 18.22 -15.93 -12.02
CA ILE A 396 17.08 -16.82 -12.23
C ILE A 396 17.37 -18.19 -11.59
N ASP A 397 16.42 -18.73 -10.82
CA ASP A 397 16.58 -20.08 -10.28
C ASP A 397 16.38 -21.12 -11.40
N SER A 398 15.30 -20.98 -12.20
CA SER A 398 15.03 -21.91 -13.32
C SER A 398 14.57 -21.16 -14.57
N ALA A 399 15.30 -21.30 -15.65
CA ALA A 399 14.98 -20.69 -16.96
C ALA A 399 14.77 -21.77 -18.03
N SER A 400 13.71 -21.65 -18.81
CA SER A 400 13.46 -22.58 -19.92
C SER A 400 12.96 -21.84 -21.18
N ASN A 401 13.59 -22.13 -22.30
CA ASN A 401 13.28 -21.53 -23.62
C ASN A 401 13.28 -19.99 -23.58
N CYS A 402 14.22 -19.38 -22.87
CA CYS A 402 14.33 -17.92 -22.71
C CYS A 402 15.45 -17.32 -23.55
N GLU A 403 15.30 -16.06 -23.94
CA GLU A 403 16.34 -15.21 -24.49
C GLU A 403 16.78 -14.21 -23.42
N ILE A 404 18.04 -14.30 -22.98
CA ILE A 404 18.55 -13.53 -21.82
C ILE A 404 19.78 -12.74 -22.22
N ILE A 405 19.81 -11.44 -21.92
CA ILE A 405 20.97 -10.58 -22.20
C ILE A 405 21.23 -9.62 -21.03
N ALA A 406 22.51 -9.58 -20.58
CA ALA A 406 22.93 -8.74 -19.46
C ALA A 406 24.44 -8.45 -19.48
N ASP A 407 24.94 -7.70 -18.49
CA ASP A 407 26.38 -7.69 -18.18
C ASP A 407 26.77 -8.94 -17.37
N GLU A 408 25.93 -9.35 -16.40
CA GLU A 408 26.09 -10.57 -15.62
C GLU A 408 24.80 -11.40 -15.62
N VAL A 409 24.91 -12.71 -15.87
CA VAL A 409 23.82 -13.66 -15.78
C VAL A 409 24.19 -14.79 -14.83
N VAL A 410 23.31 -15.06 -13.87
CA VAL A 410 23.40 -16.17 -12.93
C VAL A 410 22.13 -17.00 -13.00
N ILE A 411 22.22 -18.28 -13.36
CA ILE A 411 21.10 -19.19 -13.47
C ILE A 411 21.46 -20.51 -12.79
N GLU A 412 20.58 -21.04 -11.94
CA GLU A 412 20.82 -22.35 -11.35
C GLU A 412 20.54 -23.48 -12.34
N LEU A 413 19.39 -23.43 -13.02
CA LEU A 413 18.98 -24.41 -14.02
C LEU A 413 18.56 -23.70 -15.32
N ALA A 414 19.24 -23.97 -16.42
CA ALA A 414 18.92 -23.40 -17.73
C ALA A 414 18.67 -24.50 -18.76
N GLU A 415 17.48 -24.49 -19.38
CA GLU A 415 17.10 -25.48 -20.39
C GLU A 415 16.66 -24.79 -21.70
N GLY A 416 17.34 -25.08 -22.82
CA GLY A 416 16.99 -24.56 -24.14
C GLY A 416 17.01 -23.04 -24.23
N CYS A 417 17.81 -22.38 -23.43
CA CYS A 417 17.93 -20.93 -23.40
C CYS A 417 19.01 -20.41 -24.35
N ALA A 418 18.86 -19.15 -24.79
CA ALA A 418 19.90 -18.40 -25.46
C ALA A 418 20.34 -17.26 -24.55
N VAL A 419 21.57 -17.31 -24.04
CA VAL A 419 22.07 -16.40 -23.01
C VAL A 419 23.28 -15.65 -23.51
N ALA A 420 23.28 -14.32 -23.43
CA ALA A 420 24.42 -13.48 -23.74
C ALA A 420 24.76 -12.57 -22.55
N ALA A 421 26.01 -12.64 -22.09
CA ALA A 421 26.51 -11.74 -21.04
C ALA A 421 28.04 -11.67 -21.04
N ARG A 422 28.59 -10.65 -20.40
CA ARG A 422 30.04 -10.62 -20.11
C ARG A 422 30.44 -11.72 -19.12
N THR A 423 29.61 -11.89 -18.08
CA THR A 423 29.82 -12.96 -17.10
C THR A 423 28.59 -13.86 -17.08
N ILE A 424 28.79 -15.11 -17.44
CA ILE A 424 27.77 -16.16 -17.43
C ILE A 424 28.15 -17.18 -16.37
N ARG A 425 27.23 -17.44 -15.42
CA ARG A 425 27.34 -18.51 -14.43
C ARG A 425 26.07 -19.33 -14.45
N ILE A 426 26.17 -20.59 -14.81
CA ILE A 426 25.05 -21.52 -14.85
C ILE A 426 25.40 -22.77 -14.07
N GLY A 427 24.52 -23.16 -13.15
CA GLY A 427 24.69 -24.38 -12.35
C GLY A 427 24.53 -25.63 -13.21
N SER A 428 23.42 -25.77 -13.93
CA SER A 428 23.16 -26.85 -14.87
C SER A 428 22.59 -26.29 -16.18
N ALA A 429 23.14 -26.70 -17.32
CA ALA A 429 22.76 -26.26 -18.66
C ALA A 429 22.47 -27.45 -19.57
N GLY A 430 21.36 -27.40 -20.32
CA GLY A 430 20.99 -28.43 -21.28
C GLY A 430 19.94 -27.97 -22.30
N PRO A 431 19.68 -28.78 -23.36
CA PRO A 431 18.62 -28.51 -24.30
C PRO A 431 17.25 -28.79 -23.70
N ARG A 432 16.21 -28.17 -24.24
CA ARG A 432 14.83 -28.50 -23.92
C ARG A 432 14.08 -28.96 -25.16
N ARG A 433 13.78 -30.25 -25.26
CA ARG A 433 13.16 -30.87 -26.44
C ARG A 433 14.02 -30.64 -27.70
N GLN A 434 13.54 -29.79 -28.65
CA GLN A 434 14.22 -29.44 -29.89
C GLN A 434 14.92 -28.07 -29.83
N VAL A 435 14.93 -27.41 -28.66
CA VAL A 435 15.53 -26.09 -28.48
C VAL A 435 16.93 -26.27 -27.90
N GLU A 436 17.94 -25.85 -28.66
CA GLU A 436 19.34 -25.91 -28.28
C GLU A 436 19.66 -24.95 -27.14
N MET A 437 20.65 -25.32 -26.31
CA MET A 437 21.24 -24.43 -25.30
C MET A 437 22.38 -23.63 -25.94
N LEU A 438 22.20 -22.31 -26.05
CA LEU A 438 23.13 -21.41 -26.69
C LEU A 438 23.67 -20.39 -25.71
N LEU A 439 24.99 -20.29 -25.59
CA LEU A 439 25.64 -19.37 -24.69
C LEU A 439 26.61 -18.47 -25.45
N PHE A 440 26.47 -17.18 -25.24
CA PHE A 440 27.26 -16.15 -25.93
C PHE A 440 28.00 -15.29 -24.91
N PRO A 441 29.20 -15.68 -24.44
CA PRO A 441 30.06 -14.76 -23.70
C PRO A 441 30.36 -13.54 -24.56
N LEU A 442 29.99 -12.35 -24.09
CA LEU A 442 30.19 -11.09 -24.79
C LEU A 442 31.66 -10.68 -24.65
N VAL A 443 32.36 -10.59 -25.75
CA VAL A 443 33.75 -10.12 -25.78
C VAL A 443 33.86 -8.76 -26.45
N PRO A 444 34.76 -7.87 -25.97
CA PRO A 444 34.89 -6.56 -26.59
C PRO A 444 35.50 -6.67 -27.99
N ASP A 445 35.12 -5.79 -28.88
CA ASP A 445 35.82 -5.59 -30.15
C ASP A 445 37.16 -4.88 -29.89
N LEU A 446 38.23 -5.61 -30.03
CA LEU A 446 39.60 -5.12 -29.85
C LEU A 446 40.26 -4.68 -31.14
N SER A 447 39.58 -4.76 -32.30
CA SER A 447 40.12 -4.49 -33.64
C SER A 447 40.80 -3.12 -33.74
N ALA A 448 40.19 -2.08 -33.18
CA ALA A 448 40.77 -0.73 -33.19
C ALA A 448 42.06 -0.63 -32.32
N LEU A 449 42.12 -1.33 -31.19
CA LEU A 449 43.33 -1.38 -30.35
C LEU A 449 44.42 -2.19 -31.03
N GLU A 450 44.10 -3.32 -31.64
CA GLU A 450 45.03 -4.14 -32.40
C GLU A 450 45.61 -3.39 -33.61
N GLN A 451 44.79 -2.65 -34.33
CA GLN A 451 45.26 -1.80 -35.42
C GLN A 451 46.24 -0.71 -34.92
N ARG A 452 45.91 -0.03 -33.83
CA ARG A 452 46.79 0.98 -33.19
C ARG A 452 48.10 0.37 -32.71
N ILE A 453 48.06 -0.82 -32.16
CA ILE A 453 49.28 -1.57 -31.76
C ILE A 453 50.13 -1.87 -33.01
N ALA A 454 49.53 -2.43 -34.05
CA ALA A 454 50.22 -2.76 -35.29
C ALA A 454 50.84 -1.52 -35.96
N GLU A 455 50.13 -0.42 -36.04
CA GLU A 455 50.63 0.85 -36.55
C GLU A 455 51.82 1.39 -35.73
N SER A 456 51.71 1.29 -34.40
CA SER A 456 52.80 1.75 -33.50
C SER A 456 54.05 0.86 -33.60
N VAL A 457 53.85 -0.45 -33.72
CA VAL A 457 54.94 -1.41 -33.94
C VAL A 457 55.62 -1.14 -35.30
N ALA A 458 54.83 -0.91 -36.37
CA ALA A 458 55.38 -0.58 -37.69
C ALA A 458 56.20 0.72 -37.67
N LYS A 459 55.71 1.76 -36.97
CA LYS A 459 56.47 3.02 -36.79
C LYS A 459 57.73 2.82 -35.98
N ALA A 460 57.70 2.04 -34.93
CA ALA A 460 58.90 1.69 -34.17
C ALA A 460 59.95 1.02 -35.05
N ALA A 461 59.54 0.04 -35.86
CA ALA A 461 60.44 -0.63 -36.79
C ALA A 461 61.04 0.34 -37.86
N GLN A 462 60.22 1.29 -38.38
CA GLN A 462 60.73 2.32 -39.29
C GLN A 462 61.79 3.22 -38.65
N TYR A 463 61.58 3.66 -37.41
CA TYR A 463 62.58 4.46 -36.67
C TYR A 463 63.83 3.66 -36.37
N GLN A 464 63.74 2.40 -36.04
CA GLN A 464 64.89 1.52 -35.88
C GLN A 464 65.67 1.33 -37.16
N GLN A 465 65.01 1.13 -38.27
CA GLN A 465 65.65 1.03 -39.60
C GLN A 465 66.36 2.34 -39.98
N LEU A 466 65.71 3.48 -39.76
CA LEU A 466 66.27 4.79 -40.02
C LEU A 466 67.54 5.02 -39.15
N GLN A 467 67.46 4.70 -37.86
CA GLN A 467 68.60 4.77 -36.95
C GLN A 467 69.75 3.93 -37.47
N HIS A 468 69.51 2.67 -37.84
CA HIS A 468 70.53 1.76 -38.34
C HIS A 468 71.17 2.29 -39.62
N LYS A 469 70.35 2.74 -40.58
CA LYS A 469 70.86 3.33 -41.83
C LYS A 469 71.74 4.57 -41.59
N ARG A 470 71.26 5.49 -40.70
CA ARG A 470 72.01 6.70 -40.41
C ARG A 470 73.34 6.38 -39.63
N GLN A 471 73.34 5.38 -38.78
CA GLN A 471 74.56 4.91 -38.12
C GLN A 471 75.54 4.31 -39.10
N GLN A 472 75.08 3.51 -40.08
CA GLN A 472 75.95 3.00 -41.16
C GLN A 472 76.58 4.12 -42.00
N GLU A 473 75.80 5.17 -42.33
CA GLU A 473 76.28 6.35 -43.04
C GLU A 473 77.37 7.06 -42.22
N ILE A 474 77.17 7.22 -40.90
CA ILE A 474 78.20 7.79 -40.00
C ILE A 474 79.50 6.93 -39.98
N ASP A 475 79.29 5.61 -39.85
CA ASP A 475 80.40 4.68 -39.77
C ASP A 475 81.23 4.65 -41.11
N ALA A 476 80.47 4.69 -42.25
CA ALA A 476 81.11 4.80 -43.56
C ALA A 476 81.95 6.10 -43.71
N ILE A 477 81.38 7.22 -43.27
CA ILE A 477 82.13 8.50 -43.28
C ILE A 477 83.34 8.45 -42.36
N ALA A 478 83.20 7.83 -41.19
CA ALA A 478 84.34 7.68 -40.22
C ALA A 478 85.48 6.79 -40.72
N GLN A 479 85.21 5.87 -41.66
CA GLN A 479 86.18 5.01 -42.32
C GLN A 479 87.00 5.69 -43.46
N LEU A 480 86.54 6.86 -43.91
CA LEU A 480 87.29 7.60 -44.92
C LEU A 480 88.70 7.92 -44.42
N PRO A 481 89.74 7.66 -45.22
CA PRO A 481 91.10 7.80 -44.77
C PRO A 481 91.47 9.18 -44.19
N GLU A 482 90.94 10.23 -44.81
CA GLU A 482 91.18 11.61 -44.37
C GLU A 482 90.49 11.94 -43.05
N VAL A 483 89.22 11.47 -42.86
CA VAL A 483 88.47 11.65 -41.63
C VAL A 483 89.02 10.86 -40.50
N ARG A 484 89.40 9.61 -40.74
CA ARG A 484 90.03 8.73 -39.78
C ARG A 484 91.38 9.32 -39.26
N ASN A 485 92.25 9.77 -40.16
CA ASN A 485 93.48 10.40 -39.80
C ASN A 485 93.27 11.68 -38.96
N TYR A 486 92.29 12.51 -39.33
CA TYR A 486 91.94 13.71 -38.59
C TYR A 486 91.43 13.38 -37.20
N LEU A 487 90.48 12.43 -37.06
CA LEU A 487 89.90 12.03 -35.76
C LEU A 487 90.97 11.42 -34.83
N THR A 488 91.93 10.64 -35.39
CA THR A 488 93.07 10.07 -34.61
C THR A 488 93.99 11.17 -34.08
N LEU A 489 94.36 12.11 -34.98
CA LEU A 489 95.22 13.24 -34.58
C LEU A 489 94.50 14.19 -33.59
N ALA A 490 93.27 14.51 -33.86
CA ALA A 490 92.47 15.34 -32.94
C ALA A 490 92.26 14.68 -31.56
N GLY A 491 92.05 13.34 -31.52
CA GLY A 491 91.98 12.55 -30.29
C GLY A 491 93.31 12.58 -29.49
N GLN A 492 94.47 12.43 -30.15
CA GLN A 492 95.76 12.48 -29.52
C GLN A 492 96.12 13.90 -29.00
N LEU A 493 95.80 14.94 -29.74
CA LEU A 493 95.91 16.33 -29.31
C LEU A 493 95.03 16.65 -28.10
N ARG A 494 93.78 16.18 -28.10
CA ARG A 494 92.84 16.40 -27.00
C ARG A 494 93.20 15.69 -25.70
N ARG A 495 93.94 14.56 -25.81
CA ARG A 495 94.50 13.81 -24.66
C ARG A 495 95.86 14.29 -24.22
N GLY A 496 96.48 15.27 -24.91
CA GLY A 496 97.78 15.82 -24.61
C GLY A 496 98.98 14.89 -24.99
N GLU A 497 98.69 13.81 -25.76
CA GLU A 497 99.65 12.80 -26.19
C GLU A 497 100.53 13.29 -27.36
N LEU A 498 100.14 14.36 -28.02
CA LEU A 498 100.83 14.97 -29.14
C LEU A 498 100.84 16.49 -29.02
N GLN A 499 102.05 17.11 -29.23
CA GLN A 499 102.27 18.55 -29.38
C GLN A 499 102.72 18.87 -30.78
N LEU A 500 102.02 19.73 -31.52
CA LEU A 500 102.29 20.09 -32.90
C LEU A 500 103.30 21.26 -32.92
N GLN A 501 104.28 21.17 -33.82
CA GLN A 501 105.13 22.28 -34.17
C GLN A 501 104.44 23.29 -35.06
N PRO A 502 104.83 24.58 -35.15
CA PRO A 502 104.13 25.63 -35.90
C PRO A 502 103.84 25.28 -37.39
N THR A 503 104.74 24.58 -38.04
CA THR A 503 104.62 24.09 -39.42
C THR A 503 103.61 22.94 -39.55
N GLN A 504 103.49 22.10 -38.54
CA GLN A 504 102.53 20.99 -38.47
C GLN A 504 101.14 21.52 -38.10
N GLN A 505 101.05 22.58 -37.30
CA GLN A 505 99.79 23.24 -36.95
C GLN A 505 99.04 23.77 -38.22
N LEU A 506 99.86 24.43 -39.13
CA LEU A 506 99.30 24.97 -40.39
C LEU A 506 98.71 23.85 -41.30
N GLN A 507 99.33 22.68 -41.31
CA GLN A 507 98.86 21.52 -42.06
C GLN A 507 97.63 20.91 -41.42
N TYR A 508 97.55 20.84 -40.11
CA TYR A 508 96.38 20.39 -39.35
C TYR A 508 95.21 21.32 -39.55
N ASP A 509 95.42 22.65 -39.55
CA ASP A 509 94.31 23.62 -39.77
C ASP A 509 93.77 23.54 -41.22
N LYS A 510 94.63 23.32 -42.22
CA LYS A 510 94.20 23.07 -43.61
C LYS A 510 93.38 21.76 -43.73
N LEU A 511 93.77 20.72 -43.05
CA LEU A 511 93.07 19.46 -43.01
C LEU A 511 91.71 19.63 -42.30
N ALA A 512 91.73 20.34 -41.15
CA ALA A 512 90.50 20.65 -40.42
C ALA A 512 89.49 21.44 -41.24
N ALA A 513 89.98 22.48 -41.97
CA ALA A 513 89.09 23.28 -42.84
C ALA A 513 88.46 22.45 -43.99
N ARG A 514 89.23 21.50 -44.58
CA ARG A 514 88.78 20.62 -45.63
C ARG A 514 87.74 19.59 -45.12
N ILE A 515 87.86 19.12 -43.89
CA ILE A 515 87.00 18.11 -43.27
C ILE A 515 85.84 18.74 -42.55
N ALA A 516 85.83 20.02 -42.22
CA ALA A 516 84.80 20.73 -41.51
C ALA A 516 83.38 20.47 -42.08
N PRO A 517 83.09 20.53 -43.40
CA PRO A 517 81.79 20.22 -43.97
C PRO A 517 81.33 18.76 -43.71
N VAL A 518 82.33 17.82 -43.77
CA VAL A 518 82.05 16.39 -43.53
C VAL A 518 81.72 16.15 -42.06
N LEU A 519 82.42 16.79 -41.13
CA LEU A 519 82.15 16.72 -39.71
C LEU A 519 80.83 17.35 -39.37
N LYS A 520 80.44 18.42 -40.05
CA LYS A 520 79.12 19.03 -39.92
C LYS A 520 78.00 18.06 -40.32
N GLU A 521 78.19 17.32 -41.43
CA GLU A 521 77.26 16.29 -41.86
C GLU A 521 77.19 15.12 -40.87
N VAL A 522 78.29 14.64 -40.33
CA VAL A 522 78.34 13.64 -39.23
C VAL A 522 77.59 14.16 -38.01
N ALA A 523 77.77 15.43 -37.65
CA ALA A 523 77.02 16.01 -36.53
C ALA A 523 75.48 16.04 -36.79
N ARG A 524 75.05 16.38 -38.02
CA ARG A 524 73.63 16.34 -38.44
C ARG A 524 73.10 14.90 -38.35
N LEU A 525 73.82 13.93 -38.93
CA LEU A 525 73.36 12.52 -38.88
C LEU A 525 73.27 11.99 -37.44
N ARG A 526 74.17 12.38 -36.56
CA ARG A 526 74.09 12.01 -35.11
C ARG A 526 72.86 12.58 -34.42
N VAL A 527 72.47 13.80 -34.78
CA VAL A 527 71.18 14.38 -34.28
C VAL A 527 70.02 13.56 -34.77
N GLU A 528 70.03 13.17 -36.05
CA GLU A 528 68.98 12.32 -36.63
C GLU A 528 68.87 10.94 -35.96
N VAL A 529 70.04 10.30 -35.69
CA VAL A 529 70.10 9.05 -34.95
C VAL A 529 69.47 9.21 -33.56
N LYS A 530 69.94 10.23 -32.82
CA LYS A 530 69.42 10.45 -31.48
C LYS A 530 67.92 10.76 -31.45
N GLN A 531 67.43 11.52 -32.44
CA GLN A 531 65.99 11.80 -32.56
C GLN A 531 65.22 10.52 -32.90
N SER A 532 65.76 9.66 -33.81
CA SER A 532 65.14 8.36 -34.10
C SER A 532 65.12 7.41 -32.90
N GLU A 533 66.17 7.42 -32.06
CA GLU A 533 66.22 6.66 -30.79
C GLU A 533 65.11 7.07 -29.84
N ILE A 534 64.90 8.38 -29.65
CA ILE A 534 63.85 8.92 -28.78
C ILE A 534 62.46 8.52 -29.30
N LEU A 535 62.23 8.69 -30.61
CA LEU A 535 60.94 8.34 -31.24
C LEU A 535 60.68 6.82 -31.18
N HIS A 536 61.71 6.00 -31.42
CA HIS A 536 61.62 4.55 -31.26
C HIS A 536 61.23 4.15 -29.84
N ALA A 537 61.90 4.71 -28.83
CA ALA A 537 61.60 4.43 -27.42
C ALA A 537 60.17 4.89 -27.05
N GLN A 538 59.71 6.04 -27.56
CA GLN A 538 58.33 6.52 -27.35
C GLN A 538 57.29 5.57 -27.98
N MET A 539 57.57 5.06 -29.17
CA MET A 539 56.66 4.11 -29.83
C MET A 539 56.57 2.79 -29.07
N LEU A 540 57.69 2.27 -28.58
CA LEU A 540 57.70 1.05 -27.76
C LEU A 540 56.94 1.24 -26.43
N ALA A 541 57.11 2.37 -25.77
CA ALA A 541 56.35 2.71 -24.58
C ALA A 541 54.84 2.78 -24.86
N LEU A 542 54.43 3.38 -25.99
CA LEU A 542 53.05 3.42 -26.42
C LEU A 542 52.49 2.02 -26.73
N VAL A 543 53.27 1.16 -27.38
CA VAL A 543 52.90 -0.24 -27.63
C VAL A 543 52.63 -0.98 -26.33
N GLU A 544 53.47 -0.80 -25.34
CA GLU A 544 53.30 -1.45 -24.03
C GLU A 544 52.05 -0.94 -23.32
N GLN A 545 51.81 0.37 -23.33
CA GLN A 545 50.57 0.97 -22.80
C GLN A 545 49.32 0.42 -23.49
N LEU A 546 49.30 0.36 -24.82
CA LEU A 546 48.18 -0.17 -25.59
C LEU A 546 47.96 -1.68 -25.34
N ARG A 547 49.01 -2.45 -25.11
CA ARG A 547 48.90 -3.87 -24.74
C ARG A 547 48.29 -4.04 -23.35
N GLN A 548 48.69 -3.22 -22.39
CA GLN A 548 48.08 -3.23 -21.06
C GLN A 548 46.59 -2.84 -21.12
N GLU A 549 46.23 -1.81 -21.90
CA GLU A 549 44.85 -1.43 -22.13
C GLU A 549 44.05 -2.57 -22.78
N ARG A 550 44.60 -3.25 -23.78
CA ARG A 550 44.00 -4.43 -24.42
C ARG A 550 43.74 -5.54 -23.41
N GLN A 551 44.69 -5.86 -22.55
CA GLN A 551 44.60 -6.92 -21.56
C GLN A 551 43.57 -6.57 -20.45
N ALA A 552 43.53 -5.32 -20.00
CA ALA A 552 42.54 -4.84 -19.04
C ALA A 552 41.12 -4.93 -19.57
N THR A 553 40.92 -4.60 -20.86
CA THR A 553 39.61 -4.67 -21.51
C THR A 553 39.17 -6.12 -21.75
N ALA A 554 40.06 -7.01 -22.11
CA ALA A 554 39.79 -8.39 -22.49
C ALA A 554 39.49 -9.33 -21.29
N GLY A 555 40.15 -9.12 -20.15
CA GLY A 555 40.08 -10.04 -19.00
C GLY A 555 38.78 -10.06 -18.21
N GLN A 556 37.71 -9.39 -18.71
CA GLN A 556 36.42 -9.26 -18.00
C GLN A 556 35.35 -10.27 -18.45
N SER A 557 35.52 -10.99 -19.55
CA SER A 557 34.51 -11.92 -20.07
C SER A 557 34.79 -13.34 -19.59
N ARG A 558 33.74 -13.95 -18.93
CA ARG A 558 33.85 -15.28 -18.33
C ARG A 558 32.57 -16.09 -18.54
N CYS A 559 32.71 -17.39 -18.78
CA CYS A 559 31.59 -18.33 -18.84
C CYS A 559 31.91 -19.57 -17.98
N THR A 560 31.07 -19.81 -16.97
CA THR A 560 31.21 -20.94 -16.05
C THR A 560 29.93 -21.79 -16.09
N LEU A 561 30.07 -23.08 -16.40
CA LEU A 561 29.03 -24.09 -16.37
C LEU A 561 29.42 -25.17 -15.36
N GLY A 562 28.56 -25.40 -14.36
CA GLY A 562 28.81 -26.41 -13.34
C GLY A 562 28.57 -27.82 -13.89
N LEU A 563 27.47 -28.02 -14.60
CA LEU A 563 27.08 -29.26 -15.25
C LEU A 563 26.51 -28.99 -16.64
N VAL A 564 26.95 -29.72 -17.63
CA VAL A 564 26.35 -29.78 -18.95
C VAL A 564 25.57 -31.08 -19.07
N ASP A 565 24.25 -31.00 -19.30
CA ASP A 565 23.34 -32.14 -19.43
C ASP A 565 22.60 -32.09 -20.78
N GLY A 566 23.31 -32.53 -21.83
CA GLY A 566 22.87 -32.50 -23.21
C GLY A 566 23.51 -31.40 -24.04
N GLU A 567 23.21 -31.41 -25.33
CA GLU A 567 23.89 -30.60 -26.36
C GLU A 567 23.88 -29.08 -26.02
N THR A 568 25.04 -28.57 -25.67
CA THR A 568 25.23 -27.17 -25.25
C THR A 568 26.34 -26.55 -26.06
N THR A 569 26.08 -25.40 -26.66
CA THR A 569 27.04 -24.67 -27.49
C THR A 569 27.39 -23.33 -26.84
N VAL A 570 28.71 -23.07 -26.69
CA VAL A 570 29.24 -21.77 -26.22
C VAL A 570 30.04 -21.13 -27.34
N ARG A 571 29.69 -19.92 -27.71
CA ARG A 571 30.36 -19.16 -28.76
C ARG A 571 30.60 -17.71 -28.30
N ALA A 572 31.84 -17.26 -28.32
CA ALA A 572 32.15 -15.86 -27.99
C ALA A 572 31.53 -14.92 -29.04
N LEU A 573 30.75 -13.97 -28.60
CA LEU A 573 30.09 -12.97 -29.44
C LEU A 573 30.79 -11.62 -29.30
N VAL A 574 31.36 -11.13 -30.40
CA VAL A 574 32.02 -9.83 -30.45
C VAL A 574 30.97 -8.72 -30.45
N VAL A 575 31.06 -7.83 -29.47
CA VAL A 575 30.18 -6.66 -29.36
C VAL A 575 30.93 -5.42 -29.86
N PRO A 576 30.46 -4.80 -30.98
CA PRO A 576 31.05 -3.56 -31.45
C PRO A 576 30.81 -2.42 -30.44
N PRO A 577 31.74 -1.48 -30.30
CA PRO A 577 31.55 -0.31 -29.47
C PRO A 577 30.39 0.53 -30.03
N GLY A 578 29.40 0.85 -29.15
CA GLY A 578 28.22 1.60 -29.54
C GLY A 578 27.66 2.44 -28.38
N PRO A 579 26.82 3.43 -28.65
CA PRO A 579 26.25 4.31 -27.64
C PRO A 579 25.19 3.60 -26.77
N LEU A 580 24.60 2.49 -27.23
CA LEU A 580 23.60 1.72 -26.52
C LEU A 580 24.22 0.51 -25.86
N LYS A 581 23.87 0.27 -24.62
CA LYS A 581 24.21 -0.97 -23.94
C LYS A 581 23.48 -2.15 -24.61
N VAL A 582 24.07 -3.33 -24.57
CA VAL A 582 23.55 -4.49 -25.29
C VAL A 582 22.13 -4.87 -24.85
N TYR A 583 21.81 -4.62 -23.57
CA TYR A 583 20.52 -4.91 -22.95
C TYR A 583 19.46 -3.78 -23.10
N ASP A 584 19.83 -2.62 -23.65
CA ASP A 584 18.89 -1.52 -23.95
C ASP A 584 18.15 -1.74 -25.29
N ARG A 585 18.43 -2.84 -25.98
CA ARG A 585 17.82 -3.16 -27.26
C ARG A 585 16.35 -3.56 -27.11
N PRO A 586 15.52 -3.28 -28.11
CA PRO A 586 14.16 -3.78 -28.14
C PRO A 586 14.08 -5.31 -28.06
N PRO A 587 13.08 -5.90 -27.40
CA PRO A 587 12.98 -7.35 -27.22
C PRO A 587 13.04 -8.18 -28.52
N LYS A 588 12.47 -7.66 -29.61
CA LYS A 588 12.53 -8.31 -30.94
C LYS A 588 13.96 -8.40 -31.48
N GLU A 589 14.77 -7.37 -31.26
CA GLU A 589 16.18 -7.36 -31.68
C GLU A 589 17.02 -8.29 -30.80
N ILE A 590 16.75 -8.35 -29.48
CA ILE A 590 17.40 -9.31 -28.57
C ILE A 590 17.13 -10.73 -29.03
N LYS A 591 15.89 -11.06 -29.33
CA LYS A 591 15.50 -12.38 -29.83
C LYS A 591 16.17 -12.71 -31.17
N ALA A 592 16.19 -11.77 -32.12
CA ALA A 592 16.87 -11.92 -33.38
C ALA A 592 18.37 -12.11 -33.22
N LEU A 593 19.03 -11.33 -32.36
CA LEU A 593 20.45 -11.43 -32.08
C LEU A 593 20.83 -12.81 -31.51
N LEU A 594 20.04 -13.35 -30.58
CA LEU A 594 20.38 -14.57 -29.88
C LEU A 594 19.96 -15.86 -30.60
N ARG A 595 18.95 -15.83 -31.44
CA ARG A 595 18.42 -17.03 -32.14
C ARG A 595 18.76 -17.09 -33.63
N SER A 596 18.97 -15.94 -34.30
CA SER A 596 19.24 -15.91 -35.74
C SER A 596 20.68 -15.54 -36.11
N ALA A 597 21.52 -15.26 -35.10
CA ALA A 597 22.88 -14.82 -35.34
C ALA A 597 23.78 -15.96 -35.80
N THR A 598 24.24 -15.87 -37.02
CA THR A 598 25.55 -16.38 -37.48
C THR A 598 26.53 -15.21 -37.64
N PRO A 599 26.80 -14.43 -36.60
CA PRO A 599 27.81 -13.36 -36.70
C PRO A 599 29.18 -13.93 -36.44
N ALA A 600 30.19 -13.09 -36.53
CA ALA A 600 31.58 -13.39 -36.18
C ALA A 600 31.70 -13.97 -34.74
N THR A 601 31.40 -15.24 -34.58
CA THR A 601 31.44 -15.95 -33.32
C THR A 601 32.59 -16.95 -33.36
N GLN A 602 33.37 -16.97 -32.29
CA GLN A 602 34.39 -17.98 -32.09
C GLN A 602 33.83 -19.14 -31.26
N ALA A 603 33.88 -20.35 -31.77
CA ALA A 603 33.48 -21.53 -31.00
C ALA A 603 34.41 -21.70 -29.80
N VAL A 604 33.84 -21.82 -28.60
CA VAL A 604 34.55 -21.99 -27.34
C VAL A 604 34.36 -23.42 -26.82
N PHE A 605 33.11 -23.91 -26.87
CA PHE A 605 32.74 -25.22 -26.36
C PHE A 605 31.52 -25.73 -27.12
N SER A 606 31.47 -27.02 -27.40
CA SER A 606 30.29 -27.68 -27.95
C SER A 606 30.36 -29.15 -27.53
N ASP A 607 29.59 -29.54 -26.53
CA ASP A 607 29.57 -30.88 -26.00
C ASP A 607 28.20 -31.16 -25.35
N SER A 608 27.92 -32.43 -25.08
CA SER A 608 26.71 -32.90 -24.43
C SER A 608 26.87 -33.24 -22.95
N THR A 609 28.11 -33.22 -22.43
CA THR A 609 28.40 -33.56 -21.02
C THR A 609 29.66 -32.78 -20.56
N GLY A 610 29.80 -32.57 -19.25
CA GLY A 610 30.98 -32.00 -18.64
C GLY A 610 30.72 -30.69 -17.89
N SER A 611 31.75 -29.89 -17.76
CA SER A 611 31.70 -28.56 -17.15
C SER A 611 32.61 -27.60 -17.93
N LEU A 612 32.42 -26.31 -17.77
CA LEU A 612 33.22 -25.27 -18.42
C LEU A 612 33.61 -24.20 -17.42
N ASP A 613 34.87 -23.81 -17.39
CA ASP A 613 35.35 -22.57 -16.80
C ASP A 613 36.22 -21.86 -17.82
N TRP A 614 35.68 -20.96 -18.55
CA TRP A 614 36.34 -20.23 -19.64
C TRP A 614 36.43 -18.73 -19.32
N THR A 615 37.61 -18.18 -19.56
CA THR A 615 37.84 -16.75 -19.50
C THR A 615 38.45 -16.30 -20.82
N TYR A 616 37.99 -15.19 -21.36
CA TYR A 616 38.53 -14.64 -22.60
C TYR A 616 39.97 -14.14 -22.39
N VAL A 617 40.85 -14.68 -23.20
CA VAL A 617 42.23 -14.21 -23.30
C VAL A 617 42.45 -13.71 -24.72
N PRO A 618 42.84 -12.44 -24.93
CA PRO A 618 43.11 -11.96 -26.27
C PRO A 618 44.27 -12.74 -26.88
N PRO A 619 44.28 -12.97 -28.20
CA PRO A 619 45.40 -13.59 -28.85
C PRO A 619 46.71 -12.80 -28.58
N PRO A 620 47.86 -13.46 -28.51
CA PRO A 620 49.15 -12.85 -28.12
C PRO A 620 49.56 -11.66 -29.00
#